data_274aa55befbea5fbe589496bcefe4cba
#
_entry.id   274aa55befbea5fbe589496bcefe4cba
#
_cell.length_a   1.000
_cell.length_b   1.000
_cell.length_c   1.000
_cell.angle_alpha   90.00
_cell.angle_beta   90.00
_cell.angle_gamma   90.00
#
_symmetry.space_group_name_H-M   'P 1'
#
loop_
_entity.id
_entity.type
_entity.pdbx_description
1 polymer ?
#
loop_
_entity_poly.entity_id
_entity_poly.type
_entity_poly.pdbx_seq_one_letter_code
_entity_poly.pdbx_strand_id
1 'polypeptide(L)'
;GTTLWCNTTKTNNDTDVKLLTNEYYIKTKHKYAPSYKYIKELNTRQYNWLKNSIQHLYTHKHIIVVTHYLPSIKCINEKYKNNSNNDLYFTDCEDIMKYAHIWIAGHTHDPFIGNINNCQVLVNPRGDPTENTGYNEQLIFNTHRAHL
;
A
#
# COMPACT_ATOMS: atom_id res chain seq x y z
N GLY A 1 -6.67 -7.12 6.72
CA GLY A 1 -5.52 -6.72 5.89
C GLY A 1 -5.45 -7.48 4.58
N THR A 2 -4.70 -6.96 3.65
CA THR A 2 -4.45 -7.57 2.33
C THR A 2 -3.14 -7.05 1.76
N THR A 3 -2.55 -7.74 0.77
CA THR A 3 -1.36 -7.23 0.06
C THR A 3 -1.66 -5.92 -0.66
N LEU A 4 -2.84 -5.81 -1.25
CA LEU A 4 -3.29 -4.69 -2.07
C LEU A 4 -2.30 -4.37 -3.20
N TRP A 5 -1.97 -5.34 -4.02
CA TRP A 5 -1.05 -5.21 -5.15
C TRP A 5 -1.20 -3.87 -5.90
N CYS A 6 -0.16 -3.41 -6.58
CA CYS A 6 -0.21 -2.18 -7.36
C CYS A 6 -1.25 -2.23 -8.49
N ASN A 7 -1.81 -1.08 -8.84
CA ASN A 7 -2.73 -0.91 -9.97
C ASN A 7 -2.10 -0.06 -11.07
N THR A 8 -0.95 -0.49 -11.57
CA THR A 8 -0.28 0.26 -12.64
C THR A 8 -1.10 0.26 -13.92
N THR A 9 -1.17 1.40 -14.57
CA THR A 9 -1.85 1.60 -15.85
C THR A 9 -0.89 1.86 -17.01
N LYS A 10 0.39 2.06 -16.70
CA LYS A 10 1.39 2.56 -17.66
C LYS A 10 2.17 1.49 -18.37
N THR A 11 2.38 0.34 -17.77
CA THR A 11 3.11 -0.75 -18.42
C THR A 11 2.11 -1.76 -18.96
N ASN A 12 2.12 -1.96 -20.27
CA ASN A 12 1.39 -3.04 -20.92
C ASN A 12 2.31 -4.24 -21.21
N ASN A 13 3.57 -4.17 -20.75
CA ASN A 13 4.58 -5.16 -21.05
C ASN A 13 4.99 -5.94 -19.80
N ASP A 14 4.74 -7.25 -19.78
CA ASP A 14 5.15 -8.14 -18.69
C ASP A 14 6.65 -8.06 -18.37
N THR A 15 7.48 -7.71 -19.36
CA THR A 15 8.92 -7.55 -19.21
C THR A 15 9.26 -6.37 -18.31
N ASP A 16 8.53 -5.26 -18.42
CA ASP A 16 8.78 -4.05 -17.64
C ASP A 16 8.48 -4.28 -16.16
N VAL A 17 7.39 -4.98 -15.85
CA VAL A 17 7.06 -5.36 -14.46
C VAL A 17 8.15 -6.28 -13.89
N LYS A 18 8.64 -7.21 -14.68
CA LYS A 18 9.70 -8.15 -14.25
C LYS A 18 11.03 -7.46 -13.93
N LEU A 19 11.33 -6.36 -14.59
CA LEU A 19 12.60 -5.64 -14.42
C LEU A 19 12.54 -4.60 -13.30
N LEU A 20 11.36 -4.10 -12.95
CA LEU A 20 11.19 -2.94 -12.09
C LEU A 20 10.76 -3.26 -10.65
N THR A 21 10.34 -4.52 -10.39
CA THR A 21 9.76 -4.87 -9.09
C THR A 21 10.27 -6.20 -8.54
N ASN A 22 10.29 -6.30 -7.22
CA ASN A 22 10.66 -7.53 -6.52
C ASN A 22 9.61 -8.65 -6.69
N GLU A 23 8.43 -8.34 -7.21
CA GLU A 23 7.38 -9.32 -7.52
C GLU A 23 7.82 -10.39 -8.50
N TYR A 24 8.85 -10.10 -9.30
CA TYR A 24 9.48 -11.10 -10.18
C TYR A 24 9.96 -12.34 -9.41
N TYR A 25 10.39 -12.19 -8.17
CA TYR A 25 10.85 -13.31 -7.34
C TYR A 25 9.71 -14.09 -6.70
N ILE A 26 8.50 -13.57 -6.69
CA ILE A 26 7.32 -14.27 -6.21
C ILE A 26 6.93 -15.33 -7.25
N LYS A 27 6.65 -16.53 -6.78
CA LYS A 27 6.24 -17.63 -7.66
C LYS A 27 4.74 -17.88 -7.52
N THR A 28 4.04 -17.94 -8.65
CA THR A 28 2.67 -18.47 -8.69
C THR A 28 2.66 -19.96 -8.37
N LYS A 29 1.48 -20.54 -8.15
CA LYS A 29 1.32 -22.00 -7.98
C LYS A 29 1.95 -22.82 -9.12
N HIS A 30 2.13 -22.24 -10.28
CA HIS A 30 2.77 -22.87 -11.46
C HIS A 30 4.28 -22.60 -11.55
N LYS A 31 4.89 -22.03 -10.50
CA LYS A 31 6.33 -21.70 -10.41
C LYS A 31 6.82 -20.60 -11.38
N TYR A 32 5.92 -19.87 -12.02
CA TYR A 32 6.25 -18.71 -12.84
C TYR A 32 6.10 -17.42 -12.04
N ALA A 33 6.85 -16.37 -12.41
CA ALA A 33 6.61 -15.03 -11.92
C ALA A 33 5.18 -14.58 -12.30
N PRO A 34 4.50 -13.79 -11.47
CA PRO A 34 3.17 -13.27 -11.80
C PRO A 34 3.26 -12.35 -13.03
N SER A 35 2.32 -12.49 -13.96
CA SER A 35 2.18 -11.52 -15.03
C SER A 35 1.54 -10.22 -14.52
N TYR A 36 1.79 -9.11 -15.20
CA TYR A 36 1.15 -7.84 -14.92
C TYR A 36 -0.39 -7.94 -14.89
N LYS A 37 -0.97 -8.65 -15.85
CA LYS A 37 -2.42 -8.91 -15.89
C LYS A 37 -2.89 -9.60 -14.61
N TYR A 38 -2.16 -10.60 -14.15
CA TYR A 38 -2.50 -11.34 -12.93
C TYR A 38 -2.41 -10.46 -11.67
N ILE A 39 -1.36 -9.62 -11.57
CA ILE A 39 -1.21 -8.66 -10.47
C ILE A 39 -2.39 -7.69 -10.44
N LYS A 40 -2.79 -7.16 -11.59
CA LYS A 40 -3.92 -6.24 -11.71
C LYS A 40 -5.26 -6.90 -11.34
N GLU A 41 -5.47 -8.15 -11.73
CA GLU A 41 -6.66 -8.91 -11.33
C GLU A 41 -6.70 -9.14 -9.81
N LEU A 42 -5.54 -9.46 -9.21
CA LEU A 42 -5.40 -9.58 -7.76
C LEU A 42 -5.70 -8.27 -7.05
N ASN A 43 -5.13 -7.17 -7.54
CA ASN A 43 -5.38 -5.83 -7.01
C ASN A 43 -6.87 -5.51 -7.03
N THR A 44 -7.53 -5.62 -8.18
CA THR A 44 -8.97 -5.32 -8.33
C THR A 44 -9.82 -6.13 -7.36
N ARG A 45 -9.54 -7.42 -7.23
CA ARG A 45 -10.26 -8.30 -6.31
C ARG A 45 -10.05 -7.92 -4.85
N GLN A 46 -8.80 -7.62 -4.46
CA GLN A 46 -8.46 -7.27 -3.10
C GLN A 46 -8.98 -5.87 -2.73
N TYR A 47 -8.91 -4.91 -3.65
CA TYR A 47 -9.48 -3.58 -3.45
C TYR A 47 -11.00 -3.65 -3.23
N ASN A 48 -11.73 -4.37 -4.08
CA ASN A 48 -13.18 -4.51 -3.94
C ASN A 48 -13.58 -5.21 -2.63
N TRP A 49 -12.86 -6.25 -2.25
CA TRP A 49 -13.05 -6.91 -0.96
C TRP A 49 -12.82 -5.94 0.21
N LEU A 50 -11.73 -5.20 0.18
CA LEU A 50 -11.38 -4.23 1.22
C LEU A 50 -12.44 -3.14 1.32
N LYS A 51 -12.82 -2.55 0.19
CA LYS A 51 -13.86 -1.52 0.09
C LYS A 51 -15.17 -1.97 0.74
N ASN A 52 -15.67 -3.13 0.34
CA ASN A 52 -16.90 -3.67 0.88
C ASN A 52 -16.79 -3.96 2.38
N SER A 53 -15.66 -4.53 2.81
CA SER A 53 -15.44 -4.89 4.23
C SER A 53 -15.42 -3.65 5.13
N ILE A 54 -14.67 -2.61 4.78
CA ILE A 54 -14.56 -1.42 5.63
C ILE A 54 -15.84 -0.59 5.64
N GLN A 55 -16.54 -0.48 4.51
CA GLN A 55 -17.82 0.21 4.45
C GLN A 55 -18.89 -0.47 5.30
N HIS A 56 -18.91 -1.80 5.29
CA HIS A 56 -19.84 -2.57 6.13
C HIS A 56 -19.57 -2.41 7.63
N LEU A 57 -18.30 -2.31 8.01
CA LEU A 57 -17.88 -2.27 9.42
C LEU A 57 -17.82 -0.86 10.00
N TYR A 58 -17.80 0.16 9.17
CA TYR A 58 -17.47 1.55 9.57
C TYR A 58 -18.34 2.10 10.71
N THR A 59 -19.64 1.80 10.72
CA THR A 59 -20.57 2.31 11.74
C THR A 59 -20.46 1.63 13.10
N HIS A 60 -19.75 0.51 13.18
CA HIS A 60 -19.76 -0.35 14.36
C HIS A 60 -18.38 -0.64 14.95
N LYS A 61 -17.31 -0.32 14.23
CA LYS A 61 -15.95 -0.74 14.59
C LYS A 61 -14.92 0.35 14.41
N HIS A 62 -13.90 0.31 15.23
CA HIS A 62 -12.66 1.02 14.99
C HIS A 62 -11.85 0.25 13.96
N ILE A 63 -11.63 0.85 12.79
CA ILE A 63 -11.06 0.15 11.64
C ILE A 63 -9.59 0.50 11.48
N ILE A 64 -8.75 -0.51 11.56
CA ILE A 64 -7.32 -0.46 11.21
C ILE A 64 -7.12 -1.29 9.95
N VAL A 65 -6.66 -0.67 8.88
CA VAL A 65 -6.32 -1.34 7.62
C VAL A 65 -4.82 -1.60 7.58
N VAL A 66 -4.44 -2.79 7.16
CA VAL A 66 -3.03 -3.16 6.96
C VAL A 66 -2.86 -3.66 5.54
N THR A 67 -1.97 -3.03 4.79
CA THR A 67 -1.61 -3.42 3.43
C THR A 67 -0.10 -3.50 3.26
N HIS A 68 0.38 -4.19 2.21
CA HIS A 68 1.79 -4.11 1.85
C HIS A 68 2.04 -2.87 0.99
N TYR A 69 1.26 -2.66 -0.07
CA TYR A 69 1.36 -1.49 -0.93
C TYR A 69 0.76 -0.24 -0.30
N LEU A 70 1.26 0.92 -0.71
CA LEU A 70 0.76 2.21 -0.23
C LEU A 70 -0.69 2.46 -0.68
N PRO A 71 -1.51 3.14 0.14
CA PRO A 71 -2.91 3.45 -0.21
C PRO A 71 -3.11 4.72 -1.03
N SER A 72 -2.06 5.50 -1.24
CA SER A 72 -2.13 6.78 -1.95
C SER A 72 -0.76 7.22 -2.44
N ILE A 73 -0.75 7.93 -3.55
CA ILE A 73 0.45 8.61 -4.07
C ILE A 73 1.01 9.64 -3.08
N LYS A 74 0.18 10.18 -2.19
CA LYS A 74 0.61 11.13 -1.16
C LYS A 74 1.58 10.54 -0.14
N CYS A 75 1.66 9.21 -0.06
CA CYS A 75 2.63 8.51 0.78
C CYS A 75 4.01 8.36 0.12
N ILE A 76 4.13 8.68 -1.16
CA ILE A 76 5.40 8.62 -1.89
C ILE A 76 6.28 9.81 -1.44
N ASN A 77 7.53 9.53 -1.13
CA ASN A 77 8.50 10.55 -0.74
C ASN A 77 8.67 11.60 -1.86
N GLU A 78 8.76 12.87 -1.50
CA GLU A 78 8.90 14.00 -2.43
C GLU A 78 10.05 13.82 -3.44
N LYS A 79 11.14 13.18 -3.05
CA LYS A 79 12.27 12.89 -3.96
C LYS A 79 11.89 12.04 -5.18
N TYR A 80 10.78 11.29 -5.10
CA TYR A 80 10.29 10.42 -6.17
C TYR A 80 8.99 10.91 -6.81
N LYS A 81 8.46 12.04 -6.41
CA LYS A 81 7.13 12.51 -6.79
C LYS A 81 6.87 12.52 -8.30
N ASN A 82 7.91 12.82 -9.08
CA ASN A 82 7.85 12.88 -10.55
C ASN A 82 8.33 11.59 -11.24
N ASN A 83 8.55 10.51 -10.50
CA ASN A 83 8.96 9.26 -11.10
C ASN A 83 7.80 8.61 -11.85
N SER A 84 8.03 8.25 -13.11
CA SER A 84 7.01 7.63 -13.98
C SER A 84 6.55 6.25 -13.49
N ASN A 85 7.30 5.62 -12.60
CA ASN A 85 7.04 4.28 -12.08
C ASN A 85 6.32 4.29 -10.72
N ASN A 86 5.89 5.44 -10.23
CA ASN A 86 5.23 5.52 -8.92
C ASN A 86 3.98 4.65 -8.82
N ASP A 87 3.28 4.43 -9.93
CA ASP A 87 2.11 3.55 -10.00
C ASP A 87 2.41 2.06 -9.70
N LEU A 88 3.68 1.66 -9.64
CA LEU A 88 4.10 0.34 -9.19
C LEU A 88 4.14 0.20 -7.65
N TYR A 89 3.99 1.28 -6.91
CA TYR A 89 4.20 1.31 -5.45
C TYR A 89 2.93 1.55 -4.65
N PHE A 90 1.83 1.94 -5.30
CA PHE A 90 0.58 2.23 -4.60
C PHE A 90 -0.66 1.79 -5.37
N THR A 91 -1.76 1.76 -4.65
CA THR A 91 -3.12 1.74 -5.21
C THR A 91 -3.88 2.90 -4.63
N ASP A 92 -4.54 3.68 -5.48
CA ASP A 92 -5.36 4.79 -5.00
C ASP A 92 -6.59 4.25 -4.26
N CYS A 93 -6.58 4.46 -2.94
CA CYS A 93 -7.64 4.08 -2.02
C CYS A 93 -8.25 5.30 -1.32
N GLU A 94 -7.97 6.51 -1.79
CA GLU A 94 -8.40 7.74 -1.10
C GLU A 94 -9.92 7.84 -0.94
N ASP A 95 -10.70 7.24 -1.86
CA ASP A 95 -12.16 7.19 -1.78
C ASP A 95 -12.70 6.36 -0.60
N ILE A 96 -11.93 5.37 -0.15
CA ILE A 96 -12.30 4.50 0.96
C ILE A 96 -11.58 4.81 2.27
N MET A 97 -10.53 5.62 2.25
CA MET A 97 -9.75 5.96 3.45
C MET A 97 -10.60 6.68 4.51
N LYS A 98 -11.61 7.45 4.12
CA LYS A 98 -12.54 8.10 5.06
C LYS A 98 -13.30 7.13 5.97
N TYR A 99 -13.35 5.87 5.64
CA TYR A 99 -13.96 4.81 6.45
C TYR A 99 -12.96 4.07 7.34
N ALA A 100 -11.66 4.32 7.19
CA ALA A 100 -10.62 3.77 8.04
C ALA A 100 -10.13 4.81 9.04
N HIS A 101 -9.76 4.37 10.24
CA HIS A 101 -9.18 5.23 11.26
C HIS A 101 -7.67 5.30 11.11
N ILE A 102 -7.06 4.15 10.87
CA ILE A 102 -5.63 3.99 10.70
C ILE A 102 -5.38 3.12 9.48
N TRP A 103 -4.35 3.48 8.71
CA TRP A 103 -3.85 2.66 7.61
C TRP A 103 -2.35 2.43 7.78
N ILE A 104 -1.95 1.19 7.89
CA ILE A 104 -0.55 0.78 8.01
C ILE A 104 -0.14 0.16 6.68
N ALA A 105 0.96 0.66 6.10
CA ALA A 105 1.48 0.16 4.83
C ALA A 105 3.00 0.03 4.86
N GLY A 106 3.57 -0.59 3.84
CA GLY A 106 4.99 -0.81 3.63
C GLY A 106 5.39 -0.62 2.17
N HIS A 107 6.13 -1.58 1.63
CA HIS A 107 6.63 -1.69 0.25
C HIS A 107 7.68 -0.65 -0.14
N THR A 108 7.49 0.62 0.14
CA THR A 108 8.53 1.65 -0.03
C THR A 108 9.46 1.66 1.16
N HIS A 109 10.73 1.97 0.93
CA HIS A 109 11.73 2.06 1.99
C HIS A 109 11.89 3.49 2.53
N ASP A 110 10.92 4.35 2.27
CA ASP A 110 10.79 5.68 2.85
C ASP A 110 9.64 5.73 3.85
N PRO A 111 9.83 6.29 5.05
CA PRO A 111 8.79 6.39 6.04
C PRO A 111 7.78 7.47 5.66
N PHE A 112 6.53 7.26 6.09
CA PHE A 112 5.48 8.27 6.01
C PHE A 112 4.58 8.19 7.24
N ILE A 113 4.36 9.32 7.88
CA ILE A 113 3.37 9.48 8.94
C ILE A 113 2.56 10.73 8.64
N GLY A 114 1.27 10.58 8.43
CA GLY A 114 0.40 11.70 8.07
C GLY A 114 -1.09 11.34 8.09
N ASN A 115 -1.92 12.33 7.77
CA ASN A 115 -3.37 12.13 7.66
C ASN A 115 -3.81 12.34 6.20
N ILE A 116 -4.56 11.41 5.67
CA ILE A 116 -5.18 11.48 4.35
C ILE A 116 -6.67 11.15 4.51
N ASN A 117 -7.55 12.08 4.10
CA ASN A 117 -9.02 11.92 4.19
C ASN A 117 -9.49 11.47 5.59
N ASN A 118 -8.94 12.07 6.65
CA ASN A 118 -9.19 11.73 8.06
C ASN A 118 -8.72 10.33 8.49
N CYS A 119 -7.95 9.63 7.69
CA CYS A 119 -7.28 8.39 8.04
C CYS A 119 -5.83 8.68 8.42
N GLN A 120 -5.38 8.22 9.58
CA GLN A 120 -3.97 8.28 9.94
C GLN A 120 -3.22 7.20 9.16
N VAL A 121 -2.22 7.58 8.37
CA VAL A 121 -1.40 6.65 7.59
C VAL A 121 -0.02 6.52 8.20
N LEU A 122 0.43 5.29 8.35
CA LEU A 122 1.70 4.93 8.98
C LEU A 122 2.48 4.01 8.04
N VAL A 123 3.66 4.45 7.62
CA VAL A 123 4.63 3.66 6.87
C VAL A 123 5.95 3.75 7.63
N ASN A 124 6.41 2.64 8.20
CA ASN A 124 7.63 2.58 9.01
C ASN A 124 8.49 1.39 8.52
N PRO A 125 9.12 1.53 7.37
CA PRO A 125 9.80 0.43 6.70
C PRO A 125 11.16 0.17 7.34
N ARG A 126 11.45 -1.08 7.64
CA ARG A 126 12.79 -1.48 8.10
C ARG A 126 13.80 -1.42 6.96
N GLY A 127 13.37 -1.69 5.73
CA GLY A 127 14.25 -1.78 4.57
C GLY A 127 15.14 -3.02 4.58
N ASP A 128 16.10 -3.03 3.69
CA ASP A 128 17.15 -4.06 3.63
C ASP A 128 18.19 -3.86 4.75
N PRO A 129 18.93 -4.90 5.15
CA PRO A 129 19.84 -4.83 6.31
C PRO A 129 20.91 -3.72 6.24
N THR A 130 21.23 -3.27 5.03
CA THR A 130 22.26 -2.22 4.79
C THR A 130 21.68 -0.83 4.57
N GLU A 131 20.38 -0.69 4.55
CA GLU A 131 19.69 0.58 4.30
C GLU A 131 19.46 1.38 5.59
N ASN A 132 19.60 2.69 5.46
CA ASN A 132 19.15 3.64 6.48
C ASN A 132 17.82 4.25 6.03
N THR A 133 16.73 3.59 6.38
CA THR A 133 15.36 4.02 6.01
C THR A 133 14.77 5.03 6.98
N GLY A 134 15.44 5.32 8.10
CA GLY A 134 14.83 6.05 9.21
C GLY A 134 13.80 5.22 10.01
N TYR A 135 13.89 3.90 9.94
CA TYR A 135 13.04 3.00 10.72
C TYR A 135 13.10 3.30 12.22
N ASN A 136 11.94 3.46 12.82
CA ASN A 136 11.80 3.65 14.26
C ASN A 136 11.21 2.39 14.90
N GLU A 137 12.04 1.59 15.57
CA GLU A 137 11.62 0.36 16.26
C GLU A 137 10.73 0.61 17.48
N GLN A 138 10.76 1.84 18.02
CA GLN A 138 9.97 2.25 19.18
C GLN A 138 8.73 3.06 18.78
N LEU A 139 8.34 3.01 17.50
CA LEU A 139 7.16 3.73 17.05
C LEU A 139 5.89 3.22 17.75
N ILE A 140 5.33 4.07 18.58
CA ILE A 140 4.04 3.85 19.24
C ILE A 140 3.06 4.90 18.73
N PHE A 141 1.86 4.49 18.39
CA PHE A 141 0.79 5.39 18.00
C PHE A 141 -0.50 5.08 18.74
N ASN A 142 -1.30 6.11 18.95
CA ASN A 142 -2.56 5.95 19.65
C ASN A 142 -3.65 5.50 18.66
N THR A 143 -4.32 4.39 18.96
CA THR A 143 -5.41 3.87 18.14
C THR A 143 -6.76 4.55 18.42
N HIS A 144 -6.86 5.31 19.50
CA HIS A 144 -8.06 6.05 19.82
C HIS A 144 -8.03 7.43 19.14
N ARG A 145 -9.01 7.73 18.31
CA ARG A 145 -9.23 9.11 17.91
C ARG A 145 -9.60 9.92 19.14
N ALA A 146 -8.87 10.99 19.42
CA ALA A 146 -9.45 12.08 20.19
C ALA A 146 -10.69 12.54 19.40
N HIS A 147 -11.86 12.40 19.96
CA HIS A 147 -13.06 13.08 19.44
C HIS A 147 -12.79 14.57 19.56
N LEU A 148 -12.45 15.22 18.44
CA LEU A 148 -12.45 16.66 18.31
C LEU A 148 -13.87 17.12 18.03
#